data_0599a388203c5a10dd70de28aeefb8b8
#
_entry.id   0599a388203c5a10dd70de28aeefb8b8
#
_cell.length_a   1.000
_cell.length_b   1.000
_cell.length_c   1.000
_cell.angle_alpha   90.00
_cell.angle_beta   90.00
_cell.angle_gamma   90.00
#
_symmetry.space_group_name_H-M   'P 1'
#
loop_
_entity.id
_entity.type
_entity.pdbx_description
1 polymer ?
#
loop_
_entity_poly.entity_id
_entity_poly.type
_entity_poly.pdbx_seq_one_letter_code
_entity_poly.pdbx_strand_id
1 'polypeptide(L)'
;KPILDGANASNYEAMVEVAKAAGVVLGVSGADINELYDTTAAIEKLGYKDLVLNTTGATIKETFSTTVQVRRACLAKNPDRTFGYPSIVNLCKIAPNDEPMQISLASVFVLKYGSIVVMDTMNYARALPLYGLRQNVFTDPQKPMKVEPGIYALNGGDENSVCLTTVDFALTYFVVSGELERSGIPCNLIINDAGGLSVLTAWAA
;
A
#
# COMPACT_ATOMS: atom_id res chain seq x y z
N LYS A 1 -5.46 -17.49 -12.94
CA LYS A 1 -6.54 -18.27 -12.28
C LYS A 1 -7.56 -17.28 -11.73
N PRO A 2 -8.87 -17.50 -11.90
CA PRO A 2 -9.89 -16.70 -11.21
C PRO A 2 -9.89 -17.02 -9.71
N ILE A 3 -10.48 -16.11 -8.93
CA ILE A 3 -10.64 -16.26 -7.49
C ILE A 3 -12.14 -16.46 -7.22
N LEU A 4 -12.49 -17.52 -6.52
CA LEU A 4 -13.82 -17.75 -5.96
C LEU A 4 -13.83 -17.19 -4.53
N ASP A 5 -14.36 -15.99 -4.34
CA ASP A 5 -14.36 -15.31 -3.04
C ASP A 5 -15.65 -15.58 -2.25
N GLY A 6 -15.56 -15.60 -0.91
CA GLY A 6 -16.69 -15.69 0.00
C GLY A 6 -16.78 -16.97 0.82
N ALA A 7 -15.75 -17.80 0.84
CA ALA A 7 -15.69 -18.91 1.79
C ALA A 7 -15.64 -18.38 3.23
N ASN A 8 -16.47 -18.92 4.10
CA ASN A 8 -16.57 -18.57 5.52
C ASN A 8 -16.91 -19.80 6.37
N ALA A 9 -17.02 -19.63 7.67
CA ALA A 9 -17.27 -20.72 8.62
C ALA A 9 -18.51 -21.57 8.27
N SER A 10 -19.52 -21.01 7.59
CA SER A 10 -20.76 -21.71 7.28
C SER A 10 -20.77 -22.49 5.96
N ASN A 11 -19.85 -22.17 5.03
CA ASN A 11 -19.90 -22.69 3.66
C ASN A 11 -18.58 -23.22 3.12
N TYR A 12 -17.49 -23.15 3.87
CA TYR A 12 -16.13 -23.44 3.35
C TYR A 12 -15.98 -24.84 2.76
N GLU A 13 -16.65 -25.85 3.31
CA GLU A 13 -16.57 -27.24 2.82
C GLU A 13 -17.08 -27.34 1.38
N ALA A 14 -18.30 -26.83 1.14
CA ALA A 14 -18.89 -26.83 -0.18
C ALA A 14 -18.08 -25.99 -1.19
N MET A 15 -17.55 -24.83 -0.73
CA MET A 15 -16.74 -23.96 -1.57
C MET A 15 -15.39 -24.58 -1.92
N VAL A 16 -14.78 -25.36 -1.03
CA VAL A 16 -13.54 -26.10 -1.30
C VAL A 16 -13.78 -27.15 -2.40
N GLU A 17 -14.90 -27.87 -2.37
CA GLU A 17 -15.23 -28.84 -3.42
C GLU A 17 -15.39 -28.18 -4.79
N VAL A 18 -16.09 -27.04 -4.84
CA VAL A 18 -16.20 -26.26 -6.09
C VAL A 18 -14.86 -25.74 -6.56
N ALA A 19 -14.03 -25.21 -5.64
CA ALA A 19 -12.71 -24.68 -5.96
C ALA A 19 -11.76 -25.77 -6.49
N LYS A 20 -11.79 -26.97 -5.89
CA LYS A 20 -11.05 -28.14 -6.37
C LYS A 20 -11.48 -28.55 -7.76
N ALA A 21 -12.79 -28.67 -7.98
CA ALA A 21 -13.33 -29.08 -9.29
C ALA A 21 -13.00 -28.07 -10.40
N ALA A 22 -13.03 -26.78 -10.09
CA ALA A 22 -12.74 -25.69 -11.05
C ALA A 22 -11.24 -25.34 -11.17
N GLY A 23 -10.39 -25.82 -10.25
CA GLY A 23 -8.97 -25.48 -10.20
C GLY A 23 -8.68 -23.99 -9.97
N VAL A 24 -9.50 -23.33 -9.14
CA VAL A 24 -9.45 -21.88 -8.90
C VAL A 24 -8.90 -21.56 -7.51
N VAL A 25 -8.47 -20.33 -7.28
CA VAL A 25 -8.06 -19.85 -5.96
C VAL A 25 -9.30 -19.57 -5.13
N LEU A 26 -9.29 -19.90 -3.82
CA LEU A 26 -10.40 -19.70 -2.91
C LEU A 26 -10.14 -18.50 -1.99
N GLY A 27 -11.04 -17.52 -2.00
CA GLY A 27 -11.05 -16.37 -1.09
C GLY A 27 -11.76 -16.72 0.22
N VAL A 28 -11.04 -16.59 1.33
CA VAL A 28 -11.54 -16.91 2.68
C VAL A 28 -11.82 -15.63 3.43
N SER A 29 -12.99 -15.52 4.04
CA SER A 29 -13.43 -14.40 4.87
C SER A 29 -13.88 -14.86 6.26
N GLY A 30 -13.87 -13.97 7.24
CA GLY A 30 -14.40 -14.18 8.56
C GLY A 30 -15.01 -12.89 9.11
N ALA A 31 -15.88 -12.99 10.10
CA ALA A 31 -16.45 -11.84 10.79
C ALA A 31 -15.37 -11.09 11.58
N ASP A 32 -14.36 -11.79 12.05
CA ASP A 32 -13.16 -11.26 12.70
C ASP A 32 -11.91 -12.07 12.32
N ILE A 33 -10.77 -11.68 12.90
CA ILE A 33 -9.49 -12.32 12.61
C ILE A 33 -9.42 -13.78 13.13
N ASN A 34 -10.16 -14.12 14.20
CA ASN A 34 -10.17 -15.46 14.74
C ASN A 34 -10.98 -16.40 13.85
N GLU A 35 -12.18 -15.97 13.42
CA GLU A 35 -12.96 -16.74 12.47
C GLU A 35 -12.25 -16.91 11.13
N LEU A 36 -11.57 -15.86 10.64
CA LEU A 36 -10.73 -15.95 9.45
C LEU A 36 -9.64 -17.00 9.61
N TYR A 37 -8.98 -17.03 10.78
CA TYR A 37 -7.95 -18.00 11.11
C TYR A 37 -8.51 -19.43 11.15
N ASP A 38 -9.57 -19.66 11.93
CA ASP A 38 -10.15 -20.97 12.13
C ASP A 38 -10.68 -21.57 10.83
N THR A 39 -11.35 -20.74 10.01
CA THR A 39 -11.84 -21.16 8.69
C THR A 39 -10.67 -21.50 7.76
N THR A 40 -9.61 -20.69 7.72
CA THR A 40 -8.44 -20.96 6.91
C THR A 40 -7.78 -22.27 7.33
N ALA A 41 -7.56 -22.47 8.63
CA ALA A 41 -6.99 -23.70 9.18
C ALA A 41 -7.86 -24.94 8.89
N ALA A 42 -9.19 -24.80 8.92
CA ALA A 42 -10.10 -25.87 8.56
C ALA A 42 -9.98 -26.25 7.07
N ILE A 43 -9.88 -25.26 6.18
CA ILE A 43 -9.68 -25.49 4.75
C ILE A 43 -8.33 -26.16 4.48
N GLU A 44 -7.27 -25.76 5.16
CA GLU A 44 -5.95 -26.41 5.05
C GLU A 44 -5.99 -27.89 5.46
N LYS A 45 -6.76 -28.24 6.49
CA LYS A 45 -6.97 -29.64 6.89
C LYS A 45 -7.69 -30.46 5.84
N LEU A 46 -8.54 -29.85 5.00
CA LEU A 46 -9.13 -30.48 3.81
C LEU A 46 -8.14 -30.64 2.64
N GLY A 47 -6.88 -30.23 2.84
CA GLY A 47 -5.82 -30.35 1.86
C GLY A 47 -5.84 -29.30 0.75
N TYR A 48 -6.60 -28.20 0.88
CA TYR A 48 -6.65 -27.11 -0.09
C TYR A 48 -5.78 -25.94 0.35
N LYS A 49 -4.85 -25.52 -0.53
CA LYS A 49 -3.84 -24.49 -0.21
C LYS A 49 -3.79 -23.33 -1.21
N ASP A 50 -4.58 -23.38 -2.29
CA ASP A 50 -4.68 -22.25 -3.24
C ASP A 50 -5.64 -21.20 -2.64
N LEU A 51 -5.19 -20.45 -1.65
CA LEU A 51 -5.99 -19.54 -0.84
C LEU A 51 -5.57 -18.08 -0.99
N VAL A 52 -6.52 -17.18 -0.76
CA VAL A 52 -6.31 -15.76 -0.48
C VAL A 52 -7.19 -15.35 0.70
N LEU A 53 -6.72 -14.46 1.56
CA LEU A 53 -7.42 -14.01 2.75
C LEU A 53 -8.19 -12.72 2.45
N ASN A 54 -9.51 -12.76 2.52
CA ASN A 54 -10.31 -11.55 2.38
C ASN A 54 -10.39 -10.85 3.73
N THR A 55 -9.61 -9.78 3.88
CA THR A 55 -9.51 -9.00 5.13
C THR A 55 -10.51 -7.84 5.19
N THR A 56 -11.49 -7.79 4.28
CA THR A 56 -12.48 -6.74 4.20
C THR A 56 -13.48 -6.84 5.35
N GLY A 57 -13.46 -5.89 6.26
CA GLY A 57 -14.45 -5.71 7.33
C GLY A 57 -15.64 -4.84 6.91
N ALA A 58 -16.48 -4.48 7.87
CA ALA A 58 -17.61 -3.57 7.65
C ALA A 58 -17.20 -2.10 7.52
N THR A 59 -16.06 -1.72 8.10
CA THR A 59 -15.55 -0.35 8.11
C THR A 59 -14.11 -0.29 7.60
N ILE A 60 -13.67 0.91 7.21
CA ILE A 60 -12.28 1.21 6.82
C ILE A 60 -11.33 0.81 7.96
N LYS A 61 -11.69 1.19 9.21
CA LYS A 61 -10.87 0.91 10.39
C LYS A 61 -10.69 -0.58 10.62
N GLU A 62 -11.77 -1.34 10.56
CA GLU A 62 -11.73 -2.81 10.71
C GLU A 62 -10.89 -3.45 9.62
N THR A 63 -11.15 -3.11 8.36
CA THR A 63 -10.39 -3.63 7.21
C THR A 63 -8.89 -3.37 7.38
N PHE A 64 -8.51 -2.13 7.70
CA PHE A 64 -7.11 -1.76 7.88
C PHE A 64 -6.49 -2.51 9.08
N SER A 65 -7.20 -2.55 10.21
CA SER A 65 -6.73 -3.24 11.41
C SER A 65 -6.51 -4.73 11.16
N THR A 66 -7.49 -5.41 10.54
CA THR A 66 -7.39 -6.84 10.22
C THR A 66 -6.23 -7.12 9.25
N THR A 67 -6.11 -6.33 8.19
CA THR A 67 -5.00 -6.47 7.23
C THR A 67 -3.63 -6.31 7.89
N VAL A 68 -3.47 -5.33 8.78
CA VAL A 68 -2.23 -5.12 9.53
C VAL A 68 -1.96 -6.27 10.50
N GLN A 69 -2.98 -6.74 11.22
CA GLN A 69 -2.83 -7.83 12.19
C GLN A 69 -2.45 -9.15 11.52
N VAL A 70 -3.10 -9.51 10.42
CA VAL A 70 -2.77 -10.68 9.60
C VAL A 70 -1.30 -10.62 9.16
N ARG A 71 -0.86 -9.47 8.64
CA ARG A 71 0.53 -9.31 8.20
C ARG A 71 1.52 -9.37 9.35
N ARG A 72 1.21 -8.76 10.50
CA ARG A 72 2.06 -8.83 11.70
C ARG A 72 2.19 -10.25 12.23
N ALA A 73 1.10 -11.02 12.28
CA ALA A 73 1.13 -12.41 12.70
C ALA A 73 2.00 -13.27 11.78
N CYS A 74 1.90 -13.05 10.48
CA CYS A 74 2.71 -13.72 9.46
C CYS A 74 4.22 -13.39 9.56
N LEU A 75 4.57 -12.16 9.98
CA LEU A 75 5.96 -11.70 10.07
C LEU A 75 6.55 -11.75 11.48
N ALA A 76 5.82 -12.27 12.46
CA ALA A 76 6.31 -12.40 13.84
C ALA A 76 7.53 -13.31 13.95
N LYS A 77 8.28 -13.25 15.05
CA LYS A 77 9.44 -14.11 15.30
C LYS A 77 9.11 -15.61 15.19
N ASN A 78 7.88 -15.97 15.60
CA ASN A 78 7.29 -17.30 15.39
C ASN A 78 6.08 -17.11 14.46
N PRO A 79 6.29 -17.13 13.13
CA PRO A 79 5.24 -16.78 12.19
C PRO A 79 4.14 -17.83 12.15
N ASP A 80 2.91 -17.36 12.15
CA ASP A 80 1.76 -18.21 11.89
C ASP A 80 1.53 -18.31 10.37
N ARG A 81 1.83 -19.48 9.82
CA ARG A 81 1.77 -19.74 8.37
C ARG A 81 0.34 -19.78 7.83
N THR A 82 -0.65 -20.00 8.66
CA THR A 82 -2.07 -19.93 8.28
C THR A 82 -2.46 -18.54 7.77
N PHE A 83 -1.77 -17.49 8.22
CA PHE A 83 -1.89 -16.14 7.68
C PHE A 83 -0.92 -15.82 6.53
N GLY A 84 -0.15 -16.79 6.06
CA GLY A 84 0.88 -16.59 5.02
C GLY A 84 0.37 -16.45 3.59
N TYR A 85 -0.94 -16.40 3.38
CA TYR A 85 -1.54 -16.24 2.06
C TYR A 85 -1.66 -14.78 1.63
N PRO A 86 -1.73 -14.49 0.31
CA PRO A 86 -2.06 -13.15 -0.18
C PRO A 86 -3.40 -12.65 0.36
N SER A 87 -3.58 -11.35 0.48
CA SER A 87 -4.82 -10.75 0.97
C SER A 87 -5.65 -10.12 -0.15
N ILE A 88 -6.97 -10.08 0.05
CA ILE A 88 -7.92 -9.30 -0.73
C ILE A 88 -8.50 -8.19 0.15
N VAL A 89 -8.61 -6.99 -0.40
CA VAL A 89 -9.38 -5.90 0.15
C VAL A 89 -10.42 -5.46 -0.88
N ASN A 90 -11.70 -5.59 -0.54
CA ASN A 90 -12.80 -5.22 -1.42
C ASN A 90 -13.34 -3.83 -1.06
N LEU A 91 -12.90 -2.82 -1.80
CA LEU A 91 -13.29 -1.43 -1.58
C LEU A 91 -14.72 -1.13 -1.99
N CYS A 92 -15.33 -1.94 -2.87
CA CYS A 92 -16.73 -1.78 -3.24
C CYS A 92 -17.67 -1.98 -2.06
N LYS A 93 -17.27 -2.78 -1.05
CA LYS A 93 -18.04 -2.97 0.19
C LYS A 93 -17.89 -1.81 1.16
N ILE A 94 -16.71 -1.18 1.19
CA ILE A 94 -16.35 -0.15 2.18
C ILE A 94 -16.79 1.24 1.72
N ALA A 95 -16.66 1.51 0.43
CA ALA A 95 -16.97 2.79 -0.22
C ALA A 95 -17.78 2.54 -1.51
N PRO A 96 -19.03 2.03 -1.41
CA PRO A 96 -19.85 1.71 -2.57
C PRO A 96 -20.18 2.97 -3.36
N ASN A 97 -19.95 2.93 -4.68
CA ASN A 97 -20.21 4.04 -5.60
C ASN A 97 -19.45 5.35 -5.31
N ASP A 98 -18.41 5.30 -4.46
CA ASP A 98 -17.55 6.45 -4.14
C ASP A 98 -16.16 6.24 -4.74
N GLU A 99 -16.03 6.59 -6.02
CA GLU A 99 -14.79 6.41 -6.78
C GLU A 99 -13.57 7.15 -6.18
N PRO A 100 -13.67 8.43 -5.78
CA PRO A 100 -12.54 9.13 -5.16
C PRO A 100 -12.10 8.47 -3.85
N MET A 101 -13.04 8.02 -3.04
CA MET A 101 -12.75 7.31 -1.80
C MET A 101 -12.08 5.96 -2.09
N GLN A 102 -12.57 5.21 -3.07
CA GLN A 102 -11.94 3.94 -3.46
C GLN A 102 -10.50 4.12 -3.92
N ILE A 103 -10.18 5.15 -4.72
CA ILE A 103 -8.81 5.44 -5.14
C ILE A 103 -7.92 5.80 -3.93
N SER A 104 -8.43 6.64 -3.03
CA SER A 104 -7.72 7.04 -1.82
C SER A 104 -7.41 5.84 -0.93
N LEU A 105 -8.40 4.97 -0.70
CA LEU A 105 -8.23 3.74 0.07
C LEU A 105 -7.33 2.73 -0.64
N ALA A 106 -7.45 2.59 -1.97
CA ALA A 106 -6.56 1.74 -2.75
C ALA A 106 -5.10 2.16 -2.57
N SER A 107 -4.83 3.47 -2.54
CA SER A 107 -3.49 4.01 -2.27
C SER A 107 -2.95 3.56 -0.92
N VAL A 108 -3.78 3.61 0.14
CA VAL A 108 -3.40 3.14 1.48
C VAL A 108 -3.07 1.64 1.47
N PHE A 109 -3.90 0.80 0.84
CA PHE A 109 -3.69 -0.64 0.82
C PHE A 109 -2.55 -1.07 -0.11
N VAL A 110 -2.29 -0.35 -1.19
CA VAL A 110 -1.08 -0.55 -2.03
C VAL A 110 0.19 -0.27 -1.22
N LEU A 111 0.19 0.75 -0.37
CA LEU A 111 1.30 1.06 0.53
C LEU A 111 1.42 0.09 1.70
N LYS A 112 0.28 -0.37 2.24
CA LYS A 112 0.20 -1.13 3.49
C LYS A 112 -0.56 -2.44 3.31
N TYR A 113 0.18 -3.51 2.98
CA TYR A 113 -0.24 -4.90 3.11
C TYR A 113 -1.41 -5.38 2.24
N GLY A 114 -1.93 -4.57 1.33
CA GLY A 114 -2.93 -5.03 0.38
C GLY A 114 -2.28 -5.74 -0.81
N SER A 115 -2.59 -7.02 -1.03
CA SER A 115 -2.09 -7.75 -2.19
C SER A 115 -2.99 -7.59 -3.41
N ILE A 116 -4.30 -7.73 -3.20
CA ILE A 116 -5.32 -7.60 -4.24
C ILE A 116 -6.33 -6.57 -3.76
N VAL A 117 -6.54 -5.54 -4.54
CA VAL A 117 -7.53 -4.49 -4.25
C VAL A 117 -8.64 -4.56 -5.29
N VAL A 118 -9.88 -4.76 -4.82
CA VAL A 118 -11.07 -4.82 -5.67
C VAL A 118 -11.76 -3.46 -5.66
N MET A 119 -12.04 -2.94 -6.84
CA MET A 119 -12.69 -1.64 -7.06
C MET A 119 -13.84 -1.81 -8.07
N ASP A 120 -14.84 -0.92 -8.04
CA ASP A 120 -16.01 -0.98 -8.92
C ASP A 120 -15.62 -0.93 -10.39
N THR A 121 -14.76 0.00 -10.76
CA THR A 121 -14.25 0.13 -12.12
C THR A 121 -12.79 0.58 -12.12
N MET A 122 -12.08 0.27 -13.21
CA MET A 122 -10.72 0.73 -13.43
C MET A 122 -10.63 1.41 -14.81
N ASN A 123 -10.14 2.63 -14.83
CA ASN A 123 -9.79 3.36 -16.04
C ASN A 123 -8.38 3.95 -15.89
N TYR A 124 -7.88 4.57 -16.95
CA TYR A 124 -6.52 5.11 -16.97
C TYR A 124 -6.29 6.18 -15.89
N ALA A 125 -7.26 7.06 -15.66
CA ALA A 125 -7.14 8.11 -14.66
C ALA A 125 -7.04 7.56 -13.23
N ARG A 126 -7.65 6.41 -12.95
CA ARG A 126 -7.56 5.71 -11.64
C ARG A 126 -6.31 4.85 -11.54
N ALA A 127 -5.94 4.20 -12.62
CA ALA A 127 -4.79 3.29 -12.65
C ALA A 127 -3.46 4.04 -12.52
N LEU A 128 -3.32 5.19 -13.17
CA LEU A 128 -2.08 5.95 -13.25
C LEU A 128 -1.51 6.32 -11.87
N PRO A 129 -2.25 6.96 -10.94
CA PRO A 129 -1.72 7.29 -9.62
C PRO A 129 -1.38 6.03 -8.80
N LEU A 130 -2.16 4.95 -8.92
CA LEU A 130 -1.89 3.70 -8.20
C LEU A 130 -0.64 3.00 -8.73
N TYR A 131 -0.42 2.97 -10.04
CA TYR A 131 0.80 2.41 -10.63
C TYR A 131 2.01 3.26 -10.30
N GLY A 132 1.90 4.59 -10.35
CA GLY A 132 2.98 5.50 -9.96
C GLY A 132 3.37 5.29 -8.49
N LEU A 133 2.39 5.22 -7.61
CA LEU A 133 2.61 4.95 -6.18
C LEU A 133 3.28 3.58 -5.96
N ARG A 134 2.74 2.53 -6.59
CA ARG A 134 3.30 1.18 -6.49
C ARG A 134 4.73 1.12 -7.01
N GLN A 135 5.02 1.79 -8.11
CA GLN A 135 6.36 1.86 -8.68
C GLN A 135 7.33 2.50 -7.69
N ASN A 136 6.97 3.63 -7.08
CA ASN A 136 7.82 4.31 -6.10
C ASN A 136 8.12 3.43 -4.87
N VAL A 137 7.12 2.67 -4.40
CA VAL A 137 7.29 1.81 -3.20
C VAL A 137 8.12 0.56 -3.49
N PHE A 138 7.92 -0.06 -4.66
CA PHE A 138 8.47 -1.40 -4.93
C PHE A 138 9.64 -1.41 -5.92
N THR A 139 9.89 -0.32 -6.63
CA THR A 139 10.99 -0.24 -7.60
C THR A 139 12.06 0.80 -7.28
N ASP A 140 11.91 1.53 -6.17
CA ASP A 140 12.98 2.34 -5.60
C ASP A 140 13.66 1.61 -4.43
N PRO A 141 14.34 0.49 -4.68
CA PRO A 141 15.08 -0.25 -3.68
C PRO A 141 16.46 0.34 -3.48
N GLN A 142 16.81 1.29 -4.32
CA GLN A 142 18.16 1.80 -4.45
C GLN A 142 18.29 3.09 -3.66
N LYS A 143 19.52 3.38 -3.30
CA LYS A 143 19.89 4.67 -2.75
C LYS A 143 19.53 5.76 -3.76
N PRO A 144 18.57 6.66 -3.45
CA PRO A 144 18.19 7.71 -4.38
C PRO A 144 19.38 8.62 -4.67
N MET A 145 19.38 9.20 -5.87
CA MET A 145 20.37 10.20 -6.23
C MET A 145 20.19 11.42 -5.32
N LYS A 146 21.26 11.85 -4.69
CA LYS A 146 21.27 12.95 -3.73
C LYS A 146 22.03 14.16 -4.28
N VAL A 147 21.64 15.32 -3.80
CA VAL A 147 22.35 16.58 -3.97
C VAL A 147 23.13 16.85 -2.67
N GLU A 148 24.29 17.47 -2.75
CA GLU A 148 25.08 17.79 -1.56
C GLU A 148 24.27 18.69 -0.61
N PRO A 149 24.17 18.37 0.68
CA PRO A 149 23.55 19.25 1.67
C PRO A 149 24.27 20.61 1.74
N GLY A 150 23.49 21.67 1.86
CA GLY A 150 24.07 23.01 1.87
C GLY A 150 23.05 24.12 1.64
N ILE A 151 23.53 25.33 1.47
CA ILE A 151 22.71 26.51 1.17
C ILE A 151 22.95 26.91 -0.29
N TYR A 152 21.88 26.94 -1.07
CA TYR A 152 21.89 27.28 -2.47
C TYR A 152 21.17 28.63 -2.69
N ALA A 153 21.93 29.66 -3.02
CA ALA A 153 21.37 30.96 -3.36
C ALA A 153 20.74 30.91 -4.75
N LEU A 154 19.44 31.21 -4.84
CA LEU A 154 18.67 31.25 -6.07
C LEU A 154 18.22 32.68 -6.38
N ASN A 155 18.17 33.05 -7.66
CA ASN A 155 17.76 34.38 -8.12
C ASN A 155 18.54 35.55 -7.47
N GLY A 156 19.81 35.31 -7.11
CA GLY A 156 20.62 36.31 -6.44
C GLY A 156 20.32 36.49 -4.94
N GLY A 157 19.84 35.42 -4.28
CA GLY A 157 19.60 35.42 -2.83
C GLY A 157 20.83 35.81 -2.02
N ASP A 158 20.62 36.63 -1.00
CA ASP A 158 21.62 37.11 -0.05
C ASP A 158 21.25 36.75 1.41
N GLU A 159 22.00 37.26 2.39
CA GLU A 159 21.78 36.97 3.81
C GLU A 159 20.44 37.48 4.35
N ASN A 160 19.78 38.42 3.68
CA ASN A 160 18.47 38.97 4.06
C ASN A 160 17.31 38.34 3.28
N SER A 161 17.62 37.46 2.33
CA SER A 161 16.61 36.83 1.47
C SER A 161 15.86 35.72 2.21
N VAL A 162 14.66 35.43 1.73
CA VAL A 162 13.83 34.33 2.27
C VAL A 162 14.58 33.02 2.24
N CYS A 163 14.54 32.27 3.36
CA CYS A 163 15.11 30.92 3.46
C CYS A 163 14.00 29.88 3.36
N LEU A 164 14.20 28.92 2.48
CA LEU A 164 13.35 27.74 2.31
C LEU A 164 14.18 26.50 2.61
N THR A 165 13.54 25.44 3.03
CA THR A 165 14.24 24.17 3.34
C THR A 165 13.59 23.01 2.63
N THR A 166 14.43 22.04 2.21
CA THR A 166 13.99 20.79 1.62
C THR A 166 15.01 19.68 1.91
N VAL A 167 14.75 18.49 1.41
CA VAL A 167 15.60 17.31 1.55
C VAL A 167 16.58 17.19 0.36
N ASP A 168 17.63 16.41 0.55
CA ASP A 168 18.71 16.21 -0.42
C ASP A 168 18.41 15.26 -1.58
N PHE A 169 17.17 14.77 -1.72
CA PHE A 169 16.81 13.96 -2.89
C PHE A 169 16.83 14.80 -4.17
N ALA A 170 17.57 14.33 -5.18
CA ALA A 170 17.79 15.07 -6.41
C ALA A 170 16.49 15.47 -7.11
N LEU A 171 15.50 14.55 -7.18
CA LEU A 171 14.21 14.86 -7.78
C LEU A 171 13.47 15.99 -7.04
N THR A 172 13.46 15.95 -5.71
CA THR A 172 12.84 17.00 -4.89
C THR A 172 13.57 18.33 -5.08
N TYR A 173 14.90 18.31 -5.05
CA TYR A 173 15.71 19.49 -5.29
C TYR A 173 15.40 20.13 -6.65
N PHE A 174 15.43 19.36 -7.74
CA PHE A 174 15.20 19.89 -9.08
C PHE A 174 13.79 20.46 -9.28
N VAL A 175 12.78 19.84 -8.68
CA VAL A 175 11.42 20.36 -8.74
C VAL A 175 11.30 21.66 -7.96
N VAL A 176 11.79 21.70 -6.72
CA VAL A 176 11.69 22.88 -5.84
C VAL A 176 12.56 24.03 -6.39
N SER A 177 13.81 23.76 -6.74
CA SER A 177 14.71 24.81 -7.28
C SER A 177 14.20 25.38 -8.60
N GLY A 178 13.65 24.51 -9.49
CA GLY A 178 13.07 24.97 -10.74
C GLY A 178 11.84 25.87 -10.57
N GLU A 179 10.97 25.60 -9.59
CA GLU A 179 9.84 26.48 -9.28
C GLU A 179 10.31 27.80 -8.64
N LEU A 180 11.30 27.75 -7.76
CA LEU A 180 11.88 28.95 -7.15
C LEU A 180 12.59 29.85 -8.19
N GLU A 181 13.39 29.27 -9.07
CA GLU A 181 14.03 30.00 -10.17
C GLU A 181 13.01 30.66 -11.09
N ARG A 182 11.92 29.94 -11.41
CA ARG A 182 10.84 30.47 -12.25
C ARG A 182 10.10 31.62 -11.57
N SER A 183 10.01 31.63 -10.24
CA SER A 183 9.38 32.71 -9.49
C SER A 183 10.13 34.04 -9.59
N GLY A 184 11.43 34.01 -9.87
CA GLY A 184 12.31 35.18 -9.88
C GLY A 184 12.55 35.84 -8.52
N ILE A 185 12.08 35.22 -7.43
CA ILE A 185 12.23 35.77 -6.08
C ILE A 185 13.62 35.40 -5.53
N PRO A 186 14.43 36.40 -5.08
CA PRO A 186 15.69 36.10 -4.40
C PRO A 186 15.46 35.29 -3.13
N CYS A 187 16.08 34.11 -3.05
CA CYS A 187 15.92 33.23 -1.90
C CYS A 187 17.11 32.30 -1.69
N ASN A 188 17.21 31.74 -0.50
CA ASN A 188 18.17 30.70 -0.13
C ASN A 188 17.45 29.38 0.11
N LEU A 189 17.80 28.35 -0.66
CA LEU A 189 17.28 27.00 -0.48
C LEU A 189 18.27 26.18 0.35
N ILE A 190 17.83 25.79 1.55
CA ILE A 190 18.61 24.96 2.47
C ILE A 190 18.30 23.50 2.19
N ILE A 191 19.31 22.74 1.78
CA ILE A 191 19.23 21.30 1.53
C ILE A 191 19.71 20.56 2.76
N ASN A 192 18.83 19.77 3.38
CA ASN A 192 19.15 18.96 4.53
C ASN A 192 19.43 17.52 4.15
N ASP A 193 20.45 16.91 4.79
CA ASP A 193 20.68 15.47 4.65
C ASP A 193 19.48 14.70 5.23
N ALA A 194 18.83 13.95 4.38
CA ALA A 194 17.72 13.07 4.78
C ALA A 194 18.26 11.68 5.08
N GLY A 195 18.15 11.25 6.32
CA GLY A 195 18.64 9.96 6.82
C GLY A 195 17.88 8.73 6.31
N GLY A 196 17.39 8.75 5.07
CA GLY A 196 16.61 7.65 4.49
C GLY A 196 17.25 7.04 3.25
N LEU A 197 16.85 5.82 2.95
CA LEU A 197 17.24 5.13 1.71
C LEU A 197 16.26 5.37 0.56
N SER A 198 15.09 5.94 0.84
CA SER A 198 14.06 6.29 -0.14
C SER A 198 13.27 7.51 0.31
N VAL A 199 12.52 8.11 -0.61
CA VAL A 199 11.61 9.24 -0.32
C VAL A 199 10.66 8.89 0.83
N LEU A 200 10.16 7.66 0.89
CA LEU A 200 9.25 7.21 1.96
C LEU A 200 9.92 7.11 3.32
N THR A 201 11.18 6.70 3.38
CA THR A 201 11.95 6.64 4.64
C THR A 201 12.30 8.03 5.14
N ALA A 202 12.59 8.96 4.25
CA ALA A 202 12.86 10.35 4.61
C ALA A 202 11.64 11.10 5.15
N TRP A 203 10.43 10.70 4.74
CA TRP A 203 9.18 11.27 5.28
C TRP A 203 8.80 10.70 6.65
N ALA A 204 9.44 9.62 7.05
CA ALA A 204 9.23 8.96 8.35
C ALA A 204 10.29 9.34 9.41
N ALA A 205 11.36 9.98 9.00
CA ALA A 205 12.41 10.52 9.84
C ALA A 205 12.16 11.96 10.22
#